data_ddf2a898e0d1ae294037871c23f0e2ca
#
_entry.id   ddf2a898e0d1ae294037871c23f0e2ca
#
_cell.length_a   1.000
_cell.length_b   1.000
_cell.length_c   1.000
_cell.angle_alpha   90.00
_cell.angle_beta   90.00
_cell.angle_gamma   90.00
#
_symmetry.space_group_name_H-M   'P 1'
#
loop_
_entity.id
_entity.type
_entity.pdbx_description
1 polymer ?
#
loop_
_entity_poly.entity_id
_entity_poly.type
_entity_poly.pdbx_seq_one_letter_code
_entity_poly.pdbx_strand_id
1 'polypeptide(L)'
;GERHGDETSHGSASKEEHSSQSHTNENLSSETHKTEDVHTENHNEVSKDAHVTGSHADEAAHGEHHDDAHAEHVFHQLQNRPWSAVYVALLFFLGISLLVLAFYAIQRVAQAGWSIVLFRVMEAITANLVPTSIIMLVIIVLTAMHANHLFAWMGEGVFDKTSENFDPIVYGKRAWLNVPWWVIRSVFYLLVWNVYRMLIRKNSIKEDTVNDGYKLYKKNYNMSVVFLFLFMITESMAVWDWIMGLDPHWFSTLFGWYTFAGMFVSSFIACHVIIRHYGKSREIHLSSIALESKND
;
A
#
# COMPACT_ATOMS: atom_id res chain seq x y z
N GLY A 1 -57.33 46.38 5.85
CA GLY A 1 -58.09 45.89 6.96
C GLY A 1 -57.18 45.03 7.76
N GLU A 2 -56.67 45.44 8.90
CA GLU A 2 -57.22 45.27 10.25
C GLU A 2 -57.46 43.80 10.56
N ARG A 3 -56.98 43.22 11.57
CA ARG A 3 -56.63 43.52 12.96
C ARG A 3 -56.37 42.17 13.67
N HIS A 4 -55.48 42.20 14.61
CA HIS A 4 -55.58 41.72 16.01
C HIS A 4 -55.89 40.21 16.22
N GLY A 5 -55.33 39.56 17.15
CA GLY A 5 -54.67 39.81 18.46
C GLY A 5 -54.24 38.50 19.00
N ASP A 6 -53.26 38.54 19.75
CA ASP A 6 -53.16 38.49 21.22
C ASP A 6 -53.26 37.11 21.85
N GLU A 7 -52.11 36.78 22.46
CA GLU A 7 -51.92 36.52 23.91
C GLU A 7 -52.49 35.16 24.40
N THR A 8 -51.88 34.41 25.20
CA THR A 8 -51.08 34.43 26.45
C THR A 8 -50.71 33.01 26.76
N SER A 9 -49.58 32.69 27.20
CA SER A 9 -48.91 32.79 28.52
C SER A 9 -49.11 31.58 29.43
N HIS A 10 -48.08 31.33 30.17
CA HIS A 10 -47.93 30.56 31.41
C HIS A 10 -47.60 29.08 31.22
N GLY A 11 -46.62 28.55 31.83
CA GLY A 11 -45.71 28.97 32.92
C GLY A 11 -45.07 27.77 33.53
N SER A 12 -43.89 28.03 34.03
CA SER A 12 -43.34 27.59 35.31
C SER A 12 -43.02 26.10 35.43
N ALA A 13 -41.78 25.76 35.54
CA ALA A 13 -40.82 25.85 36.65
C ALA A 13 -40.89 24.70 37.63
N SER A 14 -39.83 24.12 37.93
CA SER A 14 -39.04 23.91 39.13
C SER A 14 -38.27 22.58 39.03
N LYS A 15 -36.94 22.62 39.13
CA LYS A 15 -36.12 22.46 40.36
C LYS A 15 -36.32 21.08 41.00
N GLU A 16 -35.28 20.35 41.29
CA GLU A 16 -34.15 20.42 42.21
C GLU A 16 -33.25 19.22 41.94
N GLU A 17 -31.93 19.33 41.81
CA GLU A 17 -30.86 19.30 42.82
C GLU A 17 -30.86 18.07 43.73
N HIS A 18 -29.77 17.34 43.65
CA HIS A 18 -28.89 16.91 44.75
C HIS A 18 -27.79 16.02 44.15
N SER A 19 -26.59 16.44 44.08
CA SER A 19 -25.47 16.64 45.02
C SER A 19 -24.80 15.35 45.48
N SER A 20 -23.51 15.37 45.16
CA SER A 20 -22.31 15.07 45.99
C SER A 20 -22.10 13.61 46.38
N GLN A 21 -20.93 13.07 46.36
CA GLN A 21 -19.57 13.39 46.86
C GLN A 21 -18.60 12.33 46.31
N SER A 22 -17.51 12.65 45.72
CA SER A 22 -16.13 12.79 46.20
C SER A 22 -15.64 11.73 47.18
N HIS A 23 -14.69 10.93 46.74
CA HIS A 23 -13.56 10.53 47.56
C HIS A 23 -12.27 10.46 46.74
N THR A 24 -11.48 11.44 47.01
CA THR A 24 -10.04 11.56 46.81
C THR A 24 -9.33 10.52 47.66
N ASN A 25 -8.34 9.85 47.15
CA ASN A 25 -7.13 9.57 47.92
C ASN A 25 -5.92 9.47 46.99
N GLU A 26 -5.11 10.48 47.17
CA GLU A 26 -3.69 10.50 46.80
C GLU A 26 -2.95 9.49 47.70
N ASN A 27 -1.97 8.83 47.15
CA ASN A 27 -0.70 8.66 47.83
C ASN A 27 0.46 8.55 46.86
N LEU A 28 1.32 9.47 47.04
CA LEU A 28 2.61 9.84 46.49
C LEU A 28 3.70 9.05 47.24
N SER A 29 4.65 8.52 46.52
CA SER A 29 6.08 8.39 46.87
C SER A 29 6.79 7.63 45.77
N SER A 30 7.57 8.27 44.92
CA SER A 30 8.98 8.70 45.00
C SER A 30 9.93 7.59 45.47
N GLU A 31 10.81 7.21 44.60
CA GLU A 31 12.27 7.26 44.63
C GLU A 31 12.89 6.26 43.65
N THR A 32 13.56 6.75 42.62
CA THR A 32 15.00 6.99 42.44
C THR A 32 15.90 5.75 42.30
N HIS A 33 16.53 5.68 41.12
CA HIS A 33 17.92 5.27 40.82
C HIS A 33 18.46 3.90 41.25
N LYS A 34 18.93 3.11 40.30
CA LYS A 34 20.37 2.97 40.05
C LYS A 34 20.68 2.03 38.90
N THR A 35 21.55 2.50 38.07
CA THR A 35 22.47 1.91 37.12
C THR A 35 23.43 0.87 37.73
N GLU A 36 24.06 0.07 36.81
CA GLU A 36 25.30 -0.75 36.97
C GLU A 36 25.06 -2.19 37.45
N ASP A 37 25.74 -3.21 37.03
CA ASP A 37 26.90 -3.42 36.13
C ASP A 37 26.99 -4.91 35.75
N VAL A 38 27.72 -5.19 34.72
CA VAL A 38 28.42 -6.39 34.27
C VAL A 38 28.90 -7.31 35.40
N HIS A 39 28.63 -8.61 35.30
CA HIS A 39 29.63 -9.64 35.70
C HIS A 39 29.45 -10.95 34.95
N THR A 40 30.41 -11.21 34.14
CA THR A 40 30.91 -12.54 33.71
C THR A 40 31.49 -13.25 34.91
N GLU A 41 31.09 -14.44 35.20
CA GLU A 41 32.06 -15.47 35.72
C GLU A 41 31.54 -16.89 35.63
N ASN A 42 32.42 -17.69 35.20
CA ASN A 42 32.52 -19.10 34.99
C ASN A 42 32.69 -19.84 36.34
N HIS A 43 31.97 -20.91 36.62
CA HIS A 43 32.47 -21.93 37.52
C HIS A 43 31.95 -23.32 37.12
N ASN A 44 32.91 -24.12 36.66
CA ASN A 44 32.92 -25.58 36.71
C ASN A 44 32.89 -26.04 38.17
N GLU A 45 32.04 -27.00 38.51
CA GLU A 45 32.44 -28.08 39.39
C GLU A 45 31.68 -29.38 39.16
N VAL A 46 32.44 -30.43 39.18
CA VAL A 46 32.21 -31.85 38.91
C VAL A 46 31.51 -32.50 40.08
N SER A 47 30.50 -33.33 39.82
CA SER A 47 30.19 -34.47 40.69
C SER A 47 29.68 -35.64 39.85
N LYS A 48 30.36 -36.75 40.05
CA LYS A 48 30.21 -38.07 39.41
C LYS A 48 29.04 -38.86 39.97
N ASP A 49 28.61 -39.77 39.10
CA ASP A 49 28.04 -41.10 39.30
C ASP A 49 26.51 -41.22 39.38
N ALA A 50 25.92 -41.68 38.27
CA ALA A 50 25.20 -42.95 38.22
C ALA A 50 24.81 -43.32 36.77
N HIS A 51 25.27 -44.43 36.36
CA HIS A 51 25.04 -45.18 35.15
C HIS A 51 23.53 -45.52 34.95
N VAL A 52 22.93 -45.11 33.82
CA VAL A 52 21.86 -45.86 33.16
C VAL A 52 22.05 -45.74 31.64
N THR A 53 22.41 -46.87 31.07
CA THR A 53 22.43 -47.17 29.63
C THR A 53 20.99 -47.23 29.12
N GLY A 54 20.69 -46.40 28.09
CA GLY A 54 19.48 -46.55 27.30
C GLY A 54 19.21 -45.37 26.40
N SER A 55 19.33 -45.58 25.10
CA SER A 55 18.86 -44.81 23.96
C SER A 55 19.61 -43.55 23.55
N HIS A 56 20.78 -43.73 22.95
CA HIS A 56 21.42 -42.73 22.09
C HIS A 56 20.93 -42.76 20.61
N ALA A 57 19.87 -43.54 20.31
CA ALA A 57 19.35 -43.64 18.95
C ALA A 57 18.23 -42.63 18.62
N ASP A 58 17.51 -42.11 19.65
CA ASP A 58 16.39 -41.20 19.43
C ASP A 58 16.79 -39.73 19.38
N GLU A 59 17.91 -39.33 20.01
CA GLU A 59 18.39 -37.92 19.93
C GLU A 59 19.06 -37.60 18.59
N ALA A 60 19.71 -38.58 17.93
CA ALA A 60 20.31 -38.37 16.61
C ALA A 60 19.24 -38.23 15.51
N ALA A 61 18.14 -38.98 15.60
CA ALA A 61 17.03 -38.87 14.64
C ALA A 61 16.23 -37.56 14.78
N HIS A 62 16.13 -36.98 15.98
CA HIS A 62 15.48 -35.68 16.19
C HIS A 62 16.35 -34.51 15.73
N GLY A 63 17.68 -34.60 15.80
CA GLY A 63 18.62 -33.58 15.32
C GLY A 63 18.61 -33.48 13.79
N GLU A 64 18.67 -34.61 13.09
CA GLU A 64 18.68 -34.64 11.62
C GLU A 64 17.37 -34.12 11.01
N HIS A 65 16.20 -34.42 11.59
CA HIS A 65 14.90 -33.91 11.11
C HIS A 65 14.74 -32.40 11.32
N HIS A 66 15.36 -31.85 12.38
CA HIS A 66 15.32 -30.40 12.61
C HIS A 66 16.26 -29.65 11.66
N ASP A 67 17.42 -30.19 11.36
CA ASP A 67 18.39 -29.58 10.44
C ASP A 67 17.90 -29.65 9.00
N ASP A 68 17.24 -30.72 8.58
CA ASP A 68 16.66 -30.88 7.24
C ASP A 68 15.46 -29.90 7.04
N ALA A 69 14.58 -29.79 8.01
CA ALA A 69 13.45 -28.84 7.95
C ALA A 69 13.93 -27.38 7.92
N HIS A 70 15.00 -27.06 8.67
CA HIS A 70 15.60 -25.74 8.64
C HIS A 70 16.27 -25.44 7.30
N ALA A 71 17.00 -26.41 6.72
CA ALA A 71 17.65 -26.29 5.43
C ALA A 71 16.62 -26.11 4.30
N GLU A 72 15.52 -26.84 4.33
CA GLU A 72 14.43 -26.72 3.36
C GLU A 72 13.74 -25.35 3.44
N HIS A 73 13.47 -24.86 4.65
CA HIS A 73 12.92 -23.52 4.88
C HIS A 73 13.85 -22.42 4.36
N VAL A 74 15.15 -22.51 4.60
CA VAL A 74 16.15 -21.55 4.09
C VAL A 74 16.23 -21.62 2.56
N PHE A 75 16.16 -22.81 1.98
CA PHE A 75 16.15 -22.99 0.53
C PHE A 75 14.94 -22.31 -0.12
N HIS A 76 13.73 -22.48 0.41
CA HIS A 76 12.53 -21.81 -0.06
C HIS A 76 12.62 -20.29 0.07
N GLN A 77 13.18 -19.78 1.17
CA GLN A 77 13.42 -18.34 1.33
C GLN A 77 14.41 -17.79 0.29
N LEU A 78 15.49 -18.52 0.00
CA LEU A 78 16.47 -18.11 -1.00
C LEU A 78 15.88 -18.10 -2.41
N GLN A 79 15.06 -19.09 -2.73
CA GLN A 79 14.35 -19.18 -4.02
C GLN A 79 13.37 -18.03 -4.23
N ASN A 80 12.73 -17.55 -3.17
CA ASN A 80 11.77 -16.43 -3.23
C ASN A 80 12.42 -15.05 -3.28
N ARG A 81 13.69 -14.90 -2.92
CA ARG A 81 14.39 -13.59 -2.90
C ARG A 81 14.31 -12.83 -4.23
N PRO A 82 14.59 -13.42 -5.41
CA PRO A 82 14.50 -12.69 -6.68
C PRO A 82 13.07 -12.26 -6.98
N TRP A 83 12.08 -13.09 -6.69
CA TRP A 83 10.66 -12.76 -6.88
C TRP A 83 10.22 -11.60 -6.00
N SER A 84 10.62 -11.59 -4.73
CA SER A 84 10.32 -10.51 -3.79
C SER A 84 10.95 -9.19 -4.23
N ALA A 85 12.20 -9.20 -4.69
CA ALA A 85 12.88 -8.00 -5.17
C ALA A 85 12.19 -7.40 -6.41
N VAL A 86 11.84 -8.23 -7.39
CA VAL A 86 11.10 -7.80 -8.59
C VAL A 86 9.72 -7.28 -8.20
N TYR A 87 9.02 -7.97 -7.29
CA TYR A 87 7.70 -7.59 -6.84
C TYR A 87 7.66 -6.22 -6.15
N VAL A 88 8.60 -5.97 -5.23
CA VAL A 88 8.72 -4.68 -4.53
C VAL A 88 9.03 -3.55 -5.51
N ALA A 89 10.00 -3.75 -6.41
CA ALA A 89 10.32 -2.77 -7.44
C ALA A 89 9.13 -2.47 -8.35
N LEU A 90 8.40 -3.52 -8.75
CA LEU A 90 7.23 -3.39 -9.60
C LEU A 90 6.09 -2.61 -8.91
N LEU A 91 5.79 -2.93 -7.64
CA LEU A 91 4.81 -2.20 -6.84
C LEU A 91 5.19 -0.73 -6.72
N PHE A 92 6.47 -0.42 -6.51
CA PHE A 92 6.95 0.95 -6.42
C PHE A 92 6.74 1.74 -7.73
N PHE A 93 7.16 1.21 -8.87
CA PHE A 93 6.99 1.89 -10.16
C PHE A 93 5.52 1.97 -10.60
N LEU A 94 4.73 0.93 -10.34
CA LEU A 94 3.29 0.92 -10.57
C LEU A 94 2.61 1.97 -9.69
N GLY A 95 2.96 2.03 -8.40
CA GLY A 95 2.45 3.00 -7.44
C GLY A 95 2.74 4.43 -7.87
N ILE A 96 3.98 4.77 -8.22
CA ILE A 96 4.33 6.11 -8.72
C ILE A 96 3.49 6.48 -9.95
N SER A 97 3.41 5.59 -10.93
CA SER A 97 2.67 5.86 -12.16
C SER A 97 1.18 6.04 -11.92
N LEU A 98 0.62 5.24 -11.02
CA LEU A 98 -0.79 5.29 -10.62
C LEU A 98 -1.11 6.58 -9.85
N LEU A 99 -0.25 6.96 -8.89
CA LEU A 99 -0.47 8.17 -8.08
C LEU A 99 -0.25 9.45 -8.88
N VAL A 100 0.65 9.45 -9.88
CA VAL A 100 0.73 10.54 -10.85
C VAL A 100 -0.55 10.65 -11.67
N LEU A 101 -1.16 9.52 -12.06
CA LEU A 101 -2.44 9.50 -12.76
C LEU A 101 -3.58 10.04 -11.87
N ALA A 102 -3.60 9.65 -10.60
CA ALA A 102 -4.55 10.17 -9.61
C ALA A 102 -4.36 11.69 -9.41
N PHE A 103 -3.13 12.15 -9.27
CA PHE A 103 -2.81 13.57 -9.16
C PHE A 103 -3.25 14.36 -10.40
N TYR A 104 -3.02 13.81 -11.59
CA TYR A 104 -3.53 14.38 -12.83
C TYR A 104 -5.08 14.55 -12.79
N ALA A 105 -5.79 13.51 -12.34
CA ALA A 105 -7.24 13.55 -12.21
C ALA A 105 -7.70 14.58 -11.17
N ILE A 106 -7.01 14.68 -10.03
CA ILE A 106 -7.27 15.71 -9.00
C ILE A 106 -7.13 17.11 -9.59
N GLN A 107 -6.05 17.38 -10.33
CA GLN A 107 -5.83 18.68 -10.96
C GLN A 107 -6.91 19.04 -11.97
N ARG A 108 -7.41 18.05 -12.73
CA ARG A 108 -8.54 18.23 -13.66
C ARG A 108 -9.84 18.56 -12.92
N VAL A 109 -10.12 17.87 -11.82
CA VAL A 109 -11.33 18.10 -11.02
C VAL A 109 -11.24 19.43 -10.23
N ALA A 110 -10.07 19.75 -9.69
CA ALA A 110 -9.82 21.02 -9.01
C ALA A 110 -9.77 22.23 -9.97
N GLN A 111 -9.81 22.02 -11.29
CA GLN A 111 -9.69 23.06 -12.31
C GLN A 111 -8.47 23.95 -12.12
N ALA A 112 -7.35 23.34 -11.72
CA ALA A 112 -6.11 24.02 -11.40
C ALA A 112 -5.42 24.55 -12.68
N GLY A 113 -5.57 25.82 -12.98
CA GLY A 113 -5.04 26.47 -14.18
C GLY A 113 -3.51 26.44 -14.27
N TRP A 114 -2.81 26.48 -13.13
CA TRP A 114 -1.33 26.42 -13.07
C TRP A 114 -0.75 25.06 -13.48
N SER A 115 -1.52 23.99 -13.36
CA SER A 115 -1.05 22.62 -13.63
C SER A 115 -1.07 22.22 -15.09
N ILE A 116 -1.63 23.04 -15.98
CA ILE A 116 -1.77 22.73 -17.42
C ILE A 116 -0.41 22.42 -18.06
N VAL A 117 0.62 23.17 -17.68
CA VAL A 117 2.01 22.97 -18.16
C VAL A 117 2.56 21.60 -17.76
N LEU A 118 2.11 21.07 -16.61
CA LEU A 118 2.57 19.78 -16.07
C LEU A 118 1.80 18.59 -16.66
N PHE A 119 0.66 18.78 -17.27
CA PHE A 119 -0.19 17.69 -17.77
C PHE A 119 0.57 16.77 -18.73
N ARG A 120 1.38 17.31 -19.62
CA ARG A 120 2.16 16.50 -20.58
C ARG A 120 3.24 15.67 -19.89
N VAL A 121 3.87 16.22 -18.86
CA VAL A 121 4.88 15.48 -18.07
C VAL A 121 4.19 14.36 -17.29
N MET A 122 3.07 14.66 -16.63
CA MET A 122 2.28 13.65 -15.90
C MET A 122 1.79 12.54 -16.83
N GLU A 123 1.29 12.89 -18.01
CA GLU A 123 0.87 11.91 -19.02
C GLU A 123 2.03 11.02 -19.49
N ALA A 124 3.24 11.58 -19.63
CA ALA A 124 4.42 10.80 -19.99
C ALA A 124 4.81 9.81 -18.89
N ILE A 125 4.79 10.24 -17.62
CA ILE A 125 5.07 9.36 -16.47
C ILE A 125 4.03 8.24 -16.39
N THR A 126 2.75 8.56 -16.57
CA THR A 126 1.67 7.56 -16.55
C THR A 126 1.76 6.54 -17.69
N ALA A 127 2.59 6.79 -18.72
CA ALA A 127 2.82 5.81 -19.76
C ALA A 127 3.44 4.52 -19.21
N ASN A 128 4.24 4.63 -18.15
CA ASN A 128 4.82 3.48 -17.45
C ASN A 128 3.76 2.57 -16.77
N LEU A 129 2.54 3.05 -16.56
CA LEU A 129 1.48 2.25 -15.95
C LEU A 129 1.11 1.01 -16.79
N VAL A 130 1.15 1.10 -18.12
CA VAL A 130 0.81 -0.03 -19.01
C VAL A 130 1.81 -1.18 -18.89
N PRO A 131 3.13 -0.97 -19.13
CA PRO A 131 4.09 -2.06 -19.03
C PRO A 131 4.16 -2.62 -17.59
N THR A 132 4.11 -1.78 -16.56
CA THR A 132 4.11 -2.27 -15.17
C THR A 132 2.86 -3.08 -14.84
N SER A 133 1.69 -2.71 -15.37
CA SER A 133 0.45 -3.48 -15.22
C SER A 133 0.54 -4.85 -15.91
N ILE A 134 1.17 -4.93 -17.09
CA ILE A 134 1.35 -6.20 -17.80
C ILE A 134 2.28 -7.11 -16.99
N ILE A 135 3.42 -6.60 -16.51
CA ILE A 135 4.35 -7.37 -15.67
C ILE A 135 3.66 -7.81 -14.37
N MET A 136 2.88 -6.92 -13.74
CA MET A 136 2.12 -7.26 -12.54
C MET A 136 1.12 -8.38 -12.80
N LEU A 137 0.41 -8.34 -13.93
CA LEU A 137 -0.51 -9.39 -14.32
C LEU A 137 0.21 -10.73 -14.52
N VAL A 138 1.39 -10.73 -15.14
CA VAL A 138 2.21 -11.93 -15.30
C VAL A 138 2.60 -12.50 -13.92
N ILE A 139 3.05 -11.66 -12.98
CA ILE A 139 3.39 -12.12 -11.63
C ILE A 139 2.17 -12.67 -10.91
N ILE A 140 1.00 -12.02 -11.01
CA ILE A 140 -0.26 -12.49 -10.42
C ILE A 140 -0.62 -13.88 -10.96
N VAL A 141 -0.51 -14.09 -12.26
CA VAL A 141 -0.79 -15.40 -12.88
C VAL A 141 0.21 -16.46 -12.43
N LEU A 142 1.50 -16.15 -12.41
CA LEU A 142 2.54 -17.08 -11.92
C LEU A 142 2.33 -17.44 -10.45
N THR A 143 1.94 -16.49 -9.63
CA THR A 143 1.60 -16.72 -8.22
C THR A 143 0.36 -17.62 -8.09
N ALA A 144 -0.69 -17.36 -8.87
CA ALA A 144 -1.90 -18.18 -8.88
C ALA A 144 -1.65 -19.62 -9.38
N MET A 145 -0.61 -19.82 -10.19
CA MET A 145 -0.14 -21.14 -10.65
C MET A 145 0.87 -21.80 -9.69
N HIS A 146 1.08 -21.24 -8.49
CA HIS A 146 2.06 -21.70 -7.49
C HIS A 146 3.51 -21.75 -8.00
N ALA A 147 3.87 -20.95 -9.02
CA ALA A 147 5.23 -20.85 -9.53
C ALA A 147 6.18 -20.08 -8.58
N ASN A 148 5.63 -19.35 -7.62
CA ASN A 148 6.34 -18.67 -6.54
C ASN A 148 5.53 -18.76 -5.24
N HIS A 149 6.21 -18.58 -4.12
CA HIS A 149 5.61 -18.65 -2.78
C HIS A 149 5.62 -17.28 -2.09
N LEU A 150 5.22 -16.23 -2.83
CA LEU A 150 5.18 -14.86 -2.30
C LEU A 150 4.09 -14.67 -1.24
N PHE A 151 2.95 -15.34 -1.41
CA PHE A 151 1.80 -15.20 -0.52
C PHE A 151 1.65 -16.44 0.36
N ALA A 152 1.90 -16.28 1.65
CA ALA A 152 1.86 -17.37 2.63
C ALA A 152 0.49 -18.08 2.69
N TRP A 153 -0.61 -17.38 2.45
CA TRP A 153 -1.96 -17.95 2.47
C TRP A 153 -2.28 -18.87 1.29
N MET A 154 -1.44 -18.86 0.23
CA MET A 154 -1.58 -19.79 -0.91
C MET A 154 -0.84 -21.13 -0.69
N GLY A 155 -0.19 -21.30 0.48
CA GLY A 155 0.52 -22.54 0.82
C GLY A 155 -0.42 -23.75 0.86
N GLU A 156 0.15 -24.93 0.60
CA GLU A 156 -0.59 -26.20 0.65
C GLU A 156 -1.06 -26.49 2.08
N GLY A 157 -2.33 -26.91 2.21
CA GLY A 157 -2.90 -27.33 3.49
C GLY A 157 -3.33 -26.19 4.42
N VAL A 158 -3.08 -24.90 4.11
CA VAL A 158 -3.43 -23.75 4.98
C VAL A 158 -4.93 -23.66 5.25
N PHE A 159 -5.76 -24.07 4.31
CA PHE A 159 -7.23 -24.07 4.44
C PHE A 159 -7.80 -25.44 4.83
N ASP A 160 -7.00 -26.49 4.92
CA ASP A 160 -7.45 -27.85 5.27
C ASP A 160 -7.29 -28.09 6.78
N LYS A 161 -8.43 -28.30 7.46
CA LYS A 161 -8.48 -28.54 8.91
C LYS A 161 -7.78 -29.83 9.36
N THR A 162 -7.47 -30.72 8.43
CA THR A 162 -6.79 -32.00 8.72
C THR A 162 -5.30 -31.92 8.48
N SER A 163 -4.80 -30.83 7.90
CA SER A 163 -3.38 -30.60 7.62
C SER A 163 -2.65 -30.05 8.84
N GLU A 164 -1.37 -30.40 8.99
CA GLU A 164 -0.47 -29.80 9.98
C GLU A 164 -0.27 -28.28 9.75
N ASN A 165 -0.40 -27.83 8.50
CA ASN A 165 -0.26 -26.43 8.10
C ASN A 165 -1.56 -25.61 8.26
N PHE A 166 -2.59 -26.17 8.91
CA PHE A 166 -3.87 -25.49 9.06
C PHE A 166 -3.74 -24.18 9.87
N ASP A 167 -4.18 -23.07 9.27
CA ASP A 167 -4.20 -21.76 9.91
C ASP A 167 -5.63 -21.28 10.15
N PRO A 168 -6.12 -21.25 11.41
CA PRO A 168 -7.47 -20.83 11.73
C PRO A 168 -7.74 -19.35 11.41
N ILE A 169 -6.70 -18.48 11.46
CA ILE A 169 -6.82 -17.04 11.17
C ILE A 169 -7.03 -16.84 9.67
N VAL A 170 -6.21 -17.50 8.84
CA VAL A 170 -6.33 -17.47 7.39
C VAL A 170 -7.65 -18.11 6.93
N TYR A 171 -8.04 -19.23 7.56
CA TYR A 171 -9.31 -19.86 7.29
C TYR A 171 -10.52 -18.96 7.58
N GLY A 172 -10.47 -18.15 8.62
CA GLY A 172 -11.50 -17.13 8.91
C GLY A 172 -11.65 -16.09 7.80
N LYS A 173 -10.57 -15.83 7.05
CA LYS A 173 -10.53 -14.86 5.94
C LYS A 173 -10.76 -15.49 4.56
N ARG A 174 -11.10 -16.78 4.46
CA ARG A 174 -11.25 -17.53 3.20
C ARG A 174 -12.20 -16.90 2.17
N ALA A 175 -13.18 -16.11 2.61
CA ALA A 175 -14.10 -15.41 1.73
C ALA A 175 -13.37 -14.32 0.92
N TRP A 176 -12.35 -13.70 1.50
CA TRP A 176 -11.50 -12.70 0.86
C TRP A 176 -10.28 -13.33 0.21
N LEU A 177 -9.56 -14.19 0.94
CA LEU A 177 -8.35 -14.90 0.53
C LEU A 177 -8.73 -16.16 -0.28
N ASN A 178 -9.14 -15.95 -1.51
CA ASN A 178 -9.52 -17.00 -2.46
C ASN A 178 -8.85 -16.69 -3.79
N VAL A 179 -8.03 -17.62 -4.30
CA VAL A 179 -7.19 -17.42 -5.50
C VAL A 179 -7.99 -16.93 -6.72
N PRO A 180 -9.09 -17.57 -7.17
CA PRO A 180 -9.86 -17.07 -8.30
C PRO A 180 -10.40 -15.67 -8.09
N TRP A 181 -10.91 -15.37 -6.90
CA TRP A 181 -11.50 -14.08 -6.57
C TRP A 181 -10.43 -12.97 -6.46
N TRP A 182 -9.27 -13.31 -5.90
CA TRP A 182 -8.11 -12.42 -5.82
C TRP A 182 -7.58 -12.03 -7.22
N VAL A 183 -7.50 -13.02 -8.15
CA VAL A 183 -7.11 -12.75 -9.55
C VAL A 183 -8.12 -11.85 -10.25
N ILE A 184 -9.43 -12.14 -10.11
CA ILE A 184 -10.49 -11.32 -10.73
C ILE A 184 -10.43 -9.88 -10.23
N ARG A 185 -10.29 -9.66 -8.92
CA ARG A 185 -10.15 -8.32 -8.35
C ARG A 185 -8.91 -7.60 -8.89
N SER A 186 -7.77 -8.29 -8.92
CA SER A 186 -6.51 -7.73 -9.42
C SER A 186 -6.59 -7.31 -10.87
N VAL A 187 -7.19 -8.13 -11.73
CA VAL A 187 -7.45 -7.78 -13.13
C VAL A 187 -8.37 -6.56 -13.22
N PHE A 188 -9.41 -6.51 -12.38
CA PHE A 188 -10.34 -5.38 -12.34
C PHE A 188 -9.63 -4.06 -11.99
N TYR A 189 -8.75 -4.05 -10.97
CA TYR A 189 -7.99 -2.85 -10.60
C TYR A 189 -7.12 -2.35 -11.75
N LEU A 190 -6.31 -3.24 -12.31
CA LEU A 190 -5.42 -2.91 -13.44
C LEU A 190 -6.20 -2.42 -14.65
N LEU A 191 -7.37 -3.01 -14.93
CA LEU A 191 -8.22 -2.63 -16.04
C LEU A 191 -8.79 -1.21 -15.85
N VAL A 192 -9.37 -0.92 -14.68
CA VAL A 192 -9.92 0.40 -14.36
C VAL A 192 -8.87 1.49 -14.55
N TRP A 193 -7.66 1.30 -14.00
CA TRP A 193 -6.60 2.29 -14.07
C TRP A 193 -6.08 2.51 -15.50
N ASN A 194 -5.86 1.43 -16.24
CA ASN A 194 -5.38 1.52 -17.62
C ASN A 194 -6.42 2.07 -18.60
N VAL A 195 -7.70 1.69 -18.45
CA VAL A 195 -8.78 2.24 -19.28
C VAL A 195 -8.90 3.74 -19.10
N TYR A 196 -8.91 4.22 -17.84
CA TYR A 196 -8.94 5.65 -17.59
C TYR A 196 -7.73 6.36 -18.20
N ARG A 197 -6.51 5.85 -17.99
CA ARG A 197 -5.29 6.40 -18.57
C ARG A 197 -5.37 6.50 -20.09
N MET A 198 -5.83 5.43 -20.77
CA MET A 198 -5.96 5.42 -22.24
C MET A 198 -6.99 6.44 -22.74
N LEU A 199 -8.13 6.51 -22.07
CA LEU A 199 -9.22 7.43 -22.45
C LEU A 199 -8.83 8.89 -22.25
N ILE A 200 -8.22 9.23 -21.10
CA ILE A 200 -7.79 10.60 -20.83
C ILE A 200 -6.69 11.04 -21.80
N ARG A 201 -5.73 10.18 -22.11
CA ARG A 201 -4.67 10.46 -23.09
C ARG A 201 -5.24 10.69 -24.49
N LYS A 202 -6.18 9.83 -24.91
CA LYS A 202 -6.86 9.99 -26.22
C LYS A 202 -7.61 11.33 -26.30
N ASN A 203 -8.29 11.71 -25.23
CA ASN A 203 -9.02 12.96 -25.19
C ASN A 203 -8.07 14.17 -25.10
N SER A 204 -6.96 14.07 -24.34
CA SER A 204 -5.95 15.11 -24.22
C SER A 204 -5.30 15.45 -25.58
N ILE A 205 -4.99 14.45 -26.39
CA ILE A 205 -4.47 14.67 -27.75
C ILE A 205 -5.53 15.35 -28.63
N LYS A 206 -6.81 14.99 -28.48
CA LYS A 206 -7.89 15.63 -29.22
C LYS A 206 -8.13 17.09 -28.80
N GLU A 207 -7.94 17.42 -27.52
CA GLU A 207 -8.02 18.79 -27.01
C GLU A 207 -7.08 19.74 -27.78
N ASP A 208 -5.92 19.27 -28.24
CA ASP A 208 -4.96 20.08 -28.98
C ASP A 208 -5.40 20.41 -30.42
N THR A 209 -6.32 19.62 -30.98
CA THR A 209 -6.66 19.67 -32.42
C THR A 209 -8.07 20.18 -32.71
N VAL A 210 -8.96 20.25 -31.71
CA VAL A 210 -10.39 20.57 -31.91
C VAL A 210 -10.72 21.94 -31.32
N ASN A 211 -11.39 22.78 -32.13
CA ASN A 211 -11.85 24.12 -31.70
C ASN A 211 -12.99 24.10 -30.65
N ASP A 212 -13.66 22.95 -30.42
CA ASP A 212 -14.73 22.80 -29.42
C ASP A 212 -14.16 22.22 -28.10
N GLY A 213 -13.19 22.92 -27.52
CA GLY A 213 -12.49 22.49 -26.31
C GLY A 213 -13.39 22.33 -25.09
N TYR A 214 -14.50 23.06 -25.00
CA TYR A 214 -15.38 23.04 -23.81
C TYR A 214 -16.07 21.67 -23.60
N LYS A 215 -16.60 21.07 -24.67
CA LYS A 215 -17.27 19.76 -24.58
C LYS A 215 -16.29 18.67 -24.14
N LEU A 216 -15.08 18.72 -24.72
CA LEU A 216 -14.04 17.74 -24.40
C LEU A 216 -13.50 17.93 -22.97
N TYR A 217 -13.32 19.19 -22.56
CA TYR A 217 -12.96 19.56 -21.19
C TYR A 217 -13.98 19.01 -20.17
N LYS A 218 -15.29 19.27 -20.39
CA LYS A 218 -16.36 18.76 -19.51
C LYS A 218 -16.40 17.25 -19.46
N LYS A 219 -16.16 16.57 -20.60
CA LYS A 219 -16.06 15.12 -20.66
C LYS A 219 -14.90 14.62 -19.80
N ASN A 220 -13.70 15.23 -19.94
CA ASN A 220 -12.52 14.88 -19.19
C ASN A 220 -12.70 15.11 -17.68
N TYR A 221 -13.36 16.21 -17.32
CA TYR A 221 -13.74 16.50 -15.94
C TYR A 221 -14.62 15.38 -15.35
N ASN A 222 -15.72 15.04 -16.01
CA ASN A 222 -16.62 13.99 -15.52
C ASN A 222 -15.93 12.63 -15.42
N MET A 223 -15.10 12.27 -16.40
CA MET A 223 -14.32 11.05 -16.35
C MET A 223 -13.32 11.02 -15.19
N SER A 224 -12.70 12.15 -14.87
CA SER A 224 -11.78 12.29 -13.75
C SER A 224 -12.50 12.14 -12.40
N VAL A 225 -13.71 12.70 -12.27
CA VAL A 225 -14.53 12.53 -11.06
C VAL A 225 -14.87 11.04 -10.82
N VAL A 226 -15.36 10.36 -11.87
CA VAL A 226 -15.69 8.94 -11.79
C VAL A 226 -14.43 8.09 -11.47
N PHE A 227 -13.32 8.43 -12.11
CA PHE A 227 -12.07 7.73 -11.86
C PHE A 227 -11.59 7.91 -10.41
N LEU A 228 -11.61 9.11 -9.85
CA LEU A 228 -11.17 9.35 -8.48
C LEU A 228 -12.03 8.58 -7.47
N PHE A 229 -13.32 8.47 -7.70
CA PHE A 229 -14.20 7.65 -6.87
C PHE A 229 -13.81 6.17 -6.94
N LEU A 230 -13.65 5.63 -8.15
CA LEU A 230 -13.22 4.24 -8.36
C LEU A 230 -11.80 4.01 -7.85
N PHE A 231 -10.89 4.97 -8.05
CA PHE A 231 -9.51 4.90 -7.61
C PHE A 231 -9.42 4.75 -6.09
N MET A 232 -10.16 5.56 -5.32
CA MET A 232 -10.13 5.49 -3.86
C MET A 232 -10.51 4.11 -3.32
N ILE A 233 -11.51 3.46 -3.95
CA ILE A 233 -11.92 2.11 -3.58
C ILE A 233 -10.89 1.07 -4.04
N THR A 234 -10.51 1.12 -5.31
CA THR A 234 -9.64 0.09 -5.91
C THR A 234 -8.22 0.17 -5.39
N GLU A 235 -7.70 1.36 -5.05
CA GLU A 235 -6.38 1.52 -4.46
C GLU A 235 -6.32 0.87 -3.07
N SER A 236 -7.27 1.19 -2.20
CA SER A 236 -7.33 0.59 -0.87
C SER A 236 -7.46 -0.93 -0.91
N MET A 237 -8.32 -1.44 -1.79
CA MET A 237 -8.48 -2.90 -1.99
C MET A 237 -7.21 -3.53 -2.57
N ALA A 238 -6.54 -2.87 -3.50
CA ALA A 238 -5.28 -3.37 -4.09
C ALA A 238 -4.16 -3.42 -3.04
N VAL A 239 -4.06 -2.44 -2.15
CA VAL A 239 -3.10 -2.46 -1.04
C VAL A 239 -3.37 -3.62 -0.08
N TRP A 240 -4.64 -3.92 0.21
CA TRP A 240 -5.00 -5.08 1.03
C TRP A 240 -4.68 -6.40 0.34
N ASP A 241 -4.92 -6.50 -0.97
CA ASP A 241 -4.67 -7.73 -1.73
C ASP A 241 -3.19 -7.98 -2.01
N TRP A 242 -2.42 -6.92 -2.33
CA TRP A 242 -1.05 -7.05 -2.86
C TRP A 242 0.05 -6.80 -1.84
N ILE A 243 -0.19 -5.98 -0.83
CA ILE A 243 0.82 -5.67 0.19
C ILE A 243 0.46 -6.33 1.50
N MET A 244 -0.74 -6.06 2.03
CA MET A 244 -1.16 -6.64 3.31
C MET A 244 -1.41 -8.15 3.22
N GLY A 245 -1.82 -8.63 2.05
CA GLY A 245 -2.00 -10.07 1.79
C GLY A 245 -0.71 -10.91 1.81
N LEU A 246 0.47 -10.28 1.81
CA LEU A 246 1.75 -10.98 1.97
C LEU A 246 1.87 -11.60 3.38
N ASP A 247 1.37 -10.91 4.40
CA ASP A 247 1.25 -11.40 5.77
C ASP A 247 -0.23 -11.39 6.20
N PRO A 248 -0.93 -12.53 6.08
CA PRO A 248 -2.36 -12.61 6.38
C PRO A 248 -2.69 -12.53 7.87
N HIS A 249 -1.72 -12.66 8.78
CA HIS A 249 -1.93 -12.55 10.22
C HIS A 249 -2.11 -11.11 10.67
N TRP A 250 -1.47 -10.19 9.96
CA TRP A 250 -1.59 -8.76 10.22
C TRP A 250 -2.72 -8.11 9.41
N PHE A 251 -3.37 -7.11 9.97
CA PHE A 251 -4.32 -6.28 9.24
C PHE A 251 -4.40 -4.87 9.84
N SER A 252 -4.64 -3.89 8.96
CA SER A 252 -4.90 -2.50 9.34
C SER A 252 -5.80 -1.84 8.29
N THR A 253 -6.90 -1.25 8.72
CA THR A 253 -7.80 -0.51 7.82
C THR A 253 -7.18 0.78 7.30
N LEU A 254 -6.30 1.40 8.09
CA LEU A 254 -5.59 2.65 7.72
C LEU A 254 -4.36 2.42 6.85
N PHE A 255 -3.95 1.18 6.62
CA PHE A 255 -2.74 0.88 5.87
C PHE A 255 -2.82 1.35 4.41
N GLY A 256 -4.00 1.32 3.78
CA GLY A 256 -4.24 1.89 2.46
C GLY A 256 -3.88 3.39 2.43
N TRP A 257 -4.33 4.16 3.41
CA TRP A 257 -4.01 5.58 3.52
C TRP A 257 -2.53 5.86 3.76
N TYR A 258 -1.88 5.02 4.56
CA TYR A 258 -0.43 5.12 4.79
C TYR A 258 0.34 4.89 3.48
N THR A 259 0.00 3.83 2.75
CA THR A 259 0.63 3.50 1.47
C THR A 259 0.35 4.59 0.43
N PHE A 260 -0.91 5.06 0.35
CA PHE A 260 -1.28 6.19 -0.50
C PHE A 260 -0.41 7.42 -0.22
N ALA A 261 -0.29 7.85 1.02
CA ALA A 261 0.50 9.03 1.39
C ALA A 261 1.97 8.88 0.98
N GLY A 262 2.59 7.75 1.29
CA GLY A 262 3.99 7.47 0.93
C GLY A 262 4.24 7.47 -0.58
N MET A 263 3.38 6.79 -1.33
CA MET A 263 3.46 6.74 -2.80
C MET A 263 3.12 8.10 -3.43
N PHE A 264 2.20 8.86 -2.85
CA PHE A 264 1.83 10.18 -3.34
C PHE A 264 3.00 11.16 -3.24
N VAL A 265 3.71 11.19 -2.11
CA VAL A 265 4.94 11.99 -1.95
C VAL A 265 6.01 11.54 -2.95
N SER A 266 6.21 10.23 -3.12
CA SER A 266 7.16 9.67 -4.09
C SER A 266 6.82 10.09 -5.52
N SER A 267 5.54 10.20 -5.85
CA SER A 267 5.05 10.66 -7.16
C SER A 267 5.37 12.13 -7.43
N PHE A 268 5.26 13.00 -6.41
CA PHE A 268 5.70 14.39 -6.52
C PHE A 268 7.20 14.51 -6.74
N ILE A 269 7.99 13.73 -6.00
CA ILE A 269 9.45 13.70 -6.17
C ILE A 269 9.80 13.25 -7.59
N ALA A 270 9.17 12.19 -8.10
CA ALA A 270 9.38 11.71 -9.45
C ALA A 270 9.03 12.78 -10.50
N CYS A 271 7.88 13.47 -10.38
CA CYS A 271 7.51 14.58 -11.24
C CYS A 271 8.56 15.69 -11.20
N HIS A 272 9.01 16.09 -10.02
CA HIS A 272 10.01 17.15 -9.84
C HIS A 272 11.35 16.79 -10.50
N VAL A 273 11.84 15.57 -10.25
CA VAL A 273 13.11 15.10 -10.84
C VAL A 273 13.06 15.07 -12.36
N ILE A 274 11.98 14.58 -12.93
CA ILE A 274 11.79 14.52 -14.39
C ILE A 274 11.74 15.94 -14.98
N ILE A 275 10.96 16.84 -14.40
CA ILE A 275 10.85 18.23 -14.87
C ILE A 275 12.21 18.92 -14.82
N ARG A 276 12.95 18.77 -13.73
CA ARG A 276 14.30 19.36 -13.59
C ARG A 276 15.28 18.79 -14.63
N HIS A 277 15.22 17.48 -14.87
CA HIS A 277 16.09 16.83 -15.85
C HIS A 277 15.81 17.33 -17.27
N TYR A 278 14.56 17.38 -17.68
CA TYR A 278 14.17 17.88 -19.00
C TYR A 278 14.44 19.38 -19.17
N GLY A 279 14.19 20.18 -18.13
CA GLY A 279 14.49 21.61 -18.12
C GLY A 279 15.98 21.86 -18.36
N LYS A 280 16.85 21.17 -17.62
CA LYS A 280 18.31 21.27 -17.79
C LYS A 280 18.79 20.82 -19.16
N SER A 281 18.24 19.73 -19.68
CA SER A 281 18.58 19.25 -21.04
C SER A 281 18.20 20.26 -22.11
N ARG A 282 17.07 20.93 -21.97
CA ARG A 282 16.62 21.97 -22.91
C ARG A 282 17.49 23.21 -22.85
N GLU A 283 17.91 23.64 -21.69
CA GLU A 283 18.86 24.78 -21.51
C GLU A 283 20.19 24.48 -22.18
N ILE A 284 20.74 23.28 -22.00
CA ILE A 284 22.00 22.87 -22.63
C ILE A 284 21.86 22.88 -24.17
N HIS A 285 20.75 22.36 -24.70
CA HIS A 285 20.52 22.33 -26.15
C HIS A 285 20.34 23.73 -26.73
N LEU A 286 19.64 24.63 -26.06
CA LEU A 286 19.47 26.02 -26.49
C LEU A 286 20.80 26.78 -26.44
N SER A 287 21.62 26.54 -25.42
CA SER A 287 22.94 27.17 -25.31
C SER A 287 23.92 26.68 -26.41
N SER A 288 23.85 25.41 -26.80
CA SER A 288 24.65 24.89 -27.92
C SER A 288 24.26 25.50 -29.27
N ILE A 289 22.97 25.64 -29.54
CA ILE A 289 22.47 26.30 -30.76
C ILE A 289 22.88 27.77 -30.79
N ALA A 290 22.81 28.48 -29.64
CA ALA A 290 23.20 29.87 -29.55
C ALA A 290 24.74 30.11 -29.75
N LEU A 291 25.55 29.13 -29.37
CA LEU A 291 27.01 29.16 -29.62
C LEU A 291 27.34 28.88 -31.10
N GLU A 292 26.62 27.96 -31.73
CA GLU A 292 26.76 27.61 -33.15
C GLU A 292 26.39 28.83 -34.02
N SER A 293 25.29 29.50 -33.74
CA SER A 293 24.84 30.73 -34.45
C SER A 293 25.74 31.93 -34.27
N LYS A 294 26.69 31.93 -33.31
CA LYS A 294 27.68 32.99 -33.18
C LYS A 294 29.00 32.76 -33.95
N ASN A 295 29.20 31.51 -34.40
CA ASN A 295 30.40 31.10 -35.15
C ASN A 295 30.16 31.13 -36.66
N ASP A 296 28.94 31.31 -37.14
CA ASP A 296 28.54 31.60 -38.50
C ASP A 296 28.40 33.14 -38.72
#